data_dacb78e47803c6151344a294f0a521d9
#
_entry.id   dacb78e47803c6151344a294f0a521d9
#
_cell.length_a   1.000
_cell.length_b   1.000
_cell.length_c   1.000
_cell.angle_alpha   90.00
_cell.angle_beta   90.00
_cell.angle_gamma   90.00
#
_symmetry.space_group_name_H-M   'P 1'
#
loop_
_entity.id
_entity.type
_entity.pdbx_description
1 polymer ?
#
loop_
_entity_poly.entity_id
_entity_poly.type
_entity_poly.pdbx_seq_one_letter_code
_entity_poly.pdbx_strand_id
1 'polypeptide(L)'
;MLTGGRGTWPTPRPGQTRWWPPNWNARPAARLRPAAAAAFLEREAALTPDPARRAARALAAAQAKVQAGAFEAAVKLLGMAEAAPLDESQRARADLLRAQLAFAANKGNDAPPLLLKAAKRLEPIDVDLARDTYLDALNAALFAGRLASPGGSSPEVSRAARAAPQPSHPPRAPDLFLDGFAAQCTEGYAAAAPILQRALAAFDRETSGEVERRWLWLACVAAVHLWDYDRWDRFSGRHLQLTRETGAFSELPVALGMRAHVLFFAGELGAAASLVDEIQVATEATGIRLAPYGALGLAAFRGRDAEASALASATKEEAAVRGEGAGISVADWASAVLSNGLGRYDRALAAAEQASAYPADVGGEANWVLVELIEAAARAGSPERGTGAMRRLAESARVSGTDWALGVQARSRALLSDGETADRLYREAIKRLGRIRMRPELARAHLLYGEWLRRENRRIDAREQLRAAYQMLTAMGLDGFAERARRELLATGETVRKRTVETLTDLTAQEAQIAKLARDGHTNQEIAAQLYISPRTVEWHLGNVFTKLGITSRKDLR
;
A
#
# COMPACT_ATOMS: atom_id res chain seq x y z
N MET A 1 -1.21 -25.59 -48.24
CA MET A 1 -1.70 -26.90 -47.75
C MET A 1 -1.23 -27.03 -46.30
N LEU A 2 -2.11 -26.75 -45.33
CA LEU A 2 -1.87 -26.94 -43.91
C LEU A 2 -2.83 -27.99 -43.42
N THR A 3 -2.32 -29.20 -43.17
CA THR A 3 -3.06 -30.37 -42.70
C THR A 3 -3.35 -30.19 -41.19
N GLY A 4 -4.64 -30.09 -40.85
CA GLY A 4 -5.13 -30.02 -39.48
C GLY A 4 -5.04 -31.36 -38.76
N GLY A 5 -4.24 -31.42 -37.73
CA GLY A 5 -4.27 -32.51 -36.74
C GLY A 5 -5.40 -32.28 -35.72
N ARG A 6 -6.44 -33.14 -35.77
CA ARG A 6 -7.48 -33.22 -34.75
C ARG A 6 -6.89 -33.86 -33.49
N GLY A 7 -6.54 -33.08 -32.49
CA GLY A 7 -6.18 -33.58 -31.16
C GLY A 7 -7.43 -33.98 -30.39
N THR A 8 -7.64 -35.29 -30.19
CA THR A 8 -8.67 -35.83 -29.28
C THR A 8 -8.26 -35.59 -27.83
N TRP A 9 -9.09 -34.94 -27.05
CA TRP A 9 -8.90 -34.72 -25.64
C TRP A 9 -9.16 -36.02 -24.85
N PRO A 10 -8.34 -36.39 -23.88
CA PRO A 10 -8.61 -37.54 -23.04
C PRO A 10 -9.82 -37.27 -22.14
N THR A 11 -10.73 -38.24 -22.08
CA THR A 11 -11.88 -38.24 -21.15
C THR A 11 -11.38 -38.37 -19.72
N PRO A 12 -11.92 -37.60 -18.74
CA PRO A 12 -11.55 -37.73 -17.33
C PRO A 12 -12.03 -39.08 -16.76
N ARG A 13 -11.18 -39.73 -15.97
CA ARG A 13 -11.56 -40.92 -15.21
C ARG A 13 -12.49 -40.54 -14.04
N PRO A 14 -13.51 -41.36 -13.70
CA PRO A 14 -14.40 -41.13 -12.57
C PRO A 14 -13.60 -41.08 -11.25
N GLY A 15 -13.71 -40.00 -10.49
CA GLY A 15 -13.07 -39.84 -9.17
C GLY A 15 -12.02 -38.73 -9.06
N GLN A 16 -11.67 -38.01 -10.12
CA GLN A 16 -10.76 -36.87 -10.06
C GLN A 16 -11.50 -35.56 -10.28
N THR A 17 -12.03 -34.99 -9.22
CA THR A 17 -12.64 -33.64 -9.19
C THR A 17 -11.59 -32.55 -8.98
N ARG A 18 -10.55 -32.53 -9.80
CA ARG A 18 -9.72 -31.32 -9.95
C ARG A 18 -10.29 -30.48 -11.09
N TRP A 19 -11.13 -29.53 -10.74
CA TRP A 19 -11.82 -28.60 -11.66
C TRP A 19 -10.97 -27.43 -12.15
N TRP A 20 -9.69 -27.43 -11.82
CA TRP A 20 -8.75 -26.52 -12.45
C TRP A 20 -8.15 -27.26 -13.64
N PRO A 21 -8.15 -26.72 -14.86
CA PRO A 21 -7.52 -27.39 -15.99
C PRO A 21 -6.06 -27.67 -15.63
N PRO A 22 -5.59 -28.91 -15.72
CA PRO A 22 -4.22 -29.23 -15.40
C PRO A 22 -3.29 -28.47 -16.36
N ASN A 23 -2.45 -27.62 -15.79
CA ASN A 23 -1.27 -27.04 -16.43
C ASN A 23 -1.49 -26.15 -17.68
N TRP A 24 -2.15 -25.00 -17.50
CA TRP A 24 -1.98 -23.87 -18.43
C TRP A 24 -0.53 -23.37 -18.48
N ASN A 25 0.28 -23.71 -17.49
CA ASN A 25 1.69 -23.30 -17.37
C ASN A 25 2.67 -24.23 -18.09
N ALA A 26 2.24 -25.35 -18.70
CA ALA A 26 3.14 -26.37 -19.23
C ALA A 26 3.53 -26.22 -20.71
N ARG A 27 3.12 -25.14 -21.38
CA ARG A 27 3.57 -24.86 -22.77
C ARG A 27 4.14 -23.45 -22.90
N PRO A 28 5.39 -23.27 -23.37
CA PRO A 28 6.03 -21.96 -23.53
C PRO A 28 5.33 -21.01 -24.52
N ALA A 29 4.38 -21.52 -25.33
CA ALA A 29 3.66 -20.75 -26.35
C ALA A 29 2.26 -20.26 -25.93
N ALA A 30 1.80 -20.51 -24.72
CA ALA A 30 0.41 -20.25 -24.28
C ALA A 30 0.28 -19.26 -23.12
N ARG A 31 1.13 -18.25 -23.03
CA ARG A 31 0.82 -17.03 -22.27
C ARG A 31 -0.14 -16.14 -23.08
N LEU A 32 -1.33 -16.68 -23.39
CA LEU A 32 -2.43 -15.83 -23.82
C LEU A 32 -2.68 -14.85 -22.69
N ARG A 33 -2.66 -13.53 -22.97
CA ARG A 33 -3.07 -12.51 -22.01
C ARG A 33 -4.45 -12.90 -21.46
N PRO A 34 -4.77 -12.70 -20.18
CA PRO A 34 -6.05 -13.09 -19.59
C PRO A 34 -7.26 -12.69 -20.43
N ALA A 35 -7.23 -11.53 -21.06
CA ALA A 35 -8.26 -11.05 -21.98
C ALA A 35 -8.48 -11.97 -23.21
N ALA A 36 -7.43 -12.52 -23.78
CA ALA A 36 -7.53 -13.42 -24.94
C ALA A 36 -8.08 -14.80 -24.54
N ALA A 37 -7.64 -15.32 -23.38
CA ALA A 37 -8.19 -16.55 -22.80
C ALA A 37 -9.69 -16.39 -22.48
N ALA A 38 -10.07 -15.26 -21.88
CA ALA A 38 -11.45 -14.93 -21.58
C ALA A 38 -12.34 -14.82 -22.82
N ALA A 39 -11.84 -14.24 -23.91
CA ALA A 39 -12.58 -14.16 -25.19
C ALA A 39 -12.76 -15.55 -25.83
N PHE A 40 -11.75 -16.41 -25.73
CA PHE A 40 -11.85 -17.79 -26.23
C PHE A 40 -12.90 -18.61 -25.47
N LEU A 41 -12.89 -18.56 -24.13
CA LEU A 41 -13.85 -19.25 -23.28
C LEU A 41 -15.28 -18.74 -23.49
N GLU A 42 -15.47 -17.44 -23.67
CA GLU A 42 -16.75 -16.84 -24.01
C GLU A 42 -17.31 -17.39 -25.32
N ARG A 43 -16.47 -17.46 -26.35
CA ARG A 43 -16.86 -18.04 -27.65
C ARG A 43 -17.19 -19.52 -27.53
N GLU A 44 -16.42 -20.27 -26.74
CA GLU A 44 -16.67 -21.67 -26.47
C GLU A 44 -18.03 -21.88 -25.77
N ALA A 45 -18.36 -21.06 -24.76
CA ALA A 45 -19.66 -21.11 -24.10
C ALA A 45 -20.81 -20.84 -25.08
N ALA A 46 -20.68 -19.82 -25.94
CA ALA A 46 -21.70 -19.45 -26.93
C ALA A 46 -21.96 -20.55 -27.96
N LEU A 47 -20.93 -21.33 -28.34
CA LEU A 47 -21.03 -22.41 -29.33
C LEU A 47 -21.41 -23.77 -28.76
N THR A 48 -21.68 -23.86 -27.45
CA THR A 48 -22.01 -25.13 -26.77
C THR A 48 -23.51 -25.40 -26.85
N PRO A 49 -23.98 -26.45 -27.56
CA PRO A 49 -25.41 -26.75 -27.67
C PRO A 49 -26.03 -27.25 -26.36
N ASP A 50 -25.30 -28.11 -25.63
CA ASP A 50 -25.77 -28.71 -24.39
C ASP A 50 -25.91 -27.67 -23.27
N PRO A 51 -27.10 -27.50 -22.64
CA PRO A 51 -27.32 -26.46 -21.65
C PRO A 51 -26.46 -26.58 -20.38
N ALA A 52 -26.22 -27.80 -19.88
CA ALA A 52 -25.44 -28.01 -18.67
C ALA A 52 -23.94 -27.71 -18.91
N ARG A 53 -23.42 -28.19 -20.05
CA ARG A 53 -22.03 -27.87 -20.46
C ARG A 53 -21.88 -26.39 -20.78
N ARG A 54 -22.89 -25.76 -21.37
CA ARG A 54 -22.89 -24.31 -21.65
C ARG A 54 -22.81 -23.51 -20.34
N ALA A 55 -23.59 -23.89 -19.33
CA ALA A 55 -23.54 -23.25 -18.01
C ALA A 55 -22.14 -23.37 -17.37
N ALA A 56 -21.56 -24.58 -17.36
CA ALA A 56 -20.20 -24.78 -16.83
C ALA A 56 -19.14 -23.93 -17.55
N ARG A 57 -19.22 -23.82 -18.88
CA ARG A 57 -18.33 -22.99 -19.70
C ARG A 57 -18.57 -21.51 -19.51
N ALA A 58 -19.82 -21.10 -19.32
CA ALA A 58 -20.17 -19.71 -19.02
C ALA A 58 -19.62 -19.26 -17.66
N LEU A 59 -19.66 -20.14 -16.63
CA LEU A 59 -19.03 -19.86 -15.33
C LEU A 59 -17.50 -19.73 -15.46
N ALA A 60 -16.85 -20.61 -16.22
CA ALA A 60 -15.41 -20.53 -16.47
C ALA A 60 -15.03 -19.25 -17.25
N ALA A 61 -15.84 -18.89 -18.26
CA ALA A 61 -15.65 -17.65 -19.01
C ALA A 61 -15.88 -16.41 -18.13
N ALA A 62 -16.89 -16.42 -17.27
CA ALA A 62 -17.17 -15.35 -16.32
C ALA A 62 -15.99 -15.13 -15.37
N GLN A 63 -15.43 -16.21 -14.81
CA GLN A 63 -14.23 -16.15 -13.95
C GLN A 63 -13.03 -15.50 -14.68
N ALA A 64 -12.78 -15.91 -15.93
CA ALA A 64 -11.70 -15.33 -16.73
C ALA A 64 -11.94 -13.84 -17.04
N LYS A 65 -13.20 -13.43 -17.26
CA LYS A 65 -13.58 -12.02 -17.46
C LYS A 65 -13.38 -11.18 -16.21
N VAL A 66 -13.69 -11.73 -15.01
CA VAL A 66 -13.40 -11.06 -13.73
C VAL A 66 -11.91 -10.78 -13.59
N GLN A 67 -11.07 -11.79 -13.86
CA GLN A 67 -9.61 -11.64 -13.81
C GLN A 67 -9.07 -10.63 -14.84
N ALA A 68 -9.71 -10.53 -16.00
CA ALA A 68 -9.36 -9.56 -17.03
C ALA A 68 -9.92 -8.15 -16.80
N GLY A 69 -10.70 -7.93 -15.73
CA GLY A 69 -11.36 -6.63 -15.43
C GLY A 69 -12.58 -6.32 -16.32
N ALA A 70 -13.07 -7.30 -17.10
CA ALA A 70 -14.22 -7.14 -18.00
C ALA A 70 -15.53 -7.46 -17.26
N PHE A 71 -15.87 -6.66 -16.24
CA PHE A 71 -16.95 -6.96 -15.28
C PHE A 71 -18.34 -7.05 -15.91
N GLU A 72 -18.68 -6.16 -16.84
CA GLU A 72 -19.98 -6.22 -17.53
C GLU A 72 -20.16 -7.52 -18.34
N ALA A 73 -19.11 -7.98 -19.02
CA ALA A 73 -19.14 -9.25 -19.73
C ALA A 73 -19.24 -10.44 -18.77
N ALA A 74 -18.57 -10.37 -17.62
CA ALA A 74 -18.64 -11.39 -16.59
C ALA A 74 -20.07 -11.49 -16.00
N VAL A 75 -20.73 -10.36 -15.74
CA VAL A 75 -22.14 -10.34 -15.27
C VAL A 75 -23.08 -10.98 -16.30
N LYS A 76 -22.92 -10.69 -17.60
CA LYS A 76 -23.74 -11.30 -18.68
C LYS A 76 -23.53 -12.81 -18.75
N LEU A 77 -22.29 -13.28 -18.65
CA LEU A 77 -21.96 -14.70 -18.67
C LEU A 77 -22.49 -15.44 -17.41
N LEU A 78 -22.42 -14.80 -16.26
CA LEU A 78 -22.98 -15.33 -15.02
C LEU A 78 -24.50 -15.47 -15.16
N GLY A 79 -25.21 -14.45 -15.64
CA GLY A 79 -26.65 -14.52 -15.92
C GLY A 79 -27.03 -15.61 -16.92
N MET A 80 -26.21 -15.83 -17.96
CA MET A 80 -26.38 -16.93 -18.92
C MET A 80 -26.24 -18.31 -18.24
N ALA A 81 -25.29 -18.47 -17.34
CA ALA A 81 -25.12 -19.71 -16.60
C ALA A 81 -26.30 -19.99 -15.66
N GLU A 82 -26.78 -18.97 -14.96
CA GLU A 82 -27.90 -19.06 -14.00
C GLU A 82 -29.25 -19.31 -14.65
N ALA A 83 -29.42 -19.02 -15.93
CA ALA A 83 -30.62 -19.34 -16.68
C ALA A 83 -30.78 -20.86 -16.96
N ALA A 84 -29.72 -21.65 -16.73
CA ALA A 84 -29.73 -23.10 -16.88
C ALA A 84 -29.89 -23.79 -15.51
N PRO A 85 -30.37 -25.06 -15.48
CA PRO A 85 -30.38 -25.83 -14.25
C PRO A 85 -28.93 -26.14 -13.81
N LEU A 86 -28.50 -25.48 -12.74
CA LEU A 86 -27.21 -25.67 -12.11
C LEU A 86 -27.26 -26.79 -11.06
N ASP A 87 -26.23 -27.62 -10.98
CA ASP A 87 -25.99 -28.48 -9.83
C ASP A 87 -25.52 -27.69 -8.61
N GLU A 88 -25.35 -28.32 -7.45
CA GLU A 88 -25.00 -27.65 -6.20
C GLU A 88 -23.59 -27.02 -6.28
N SER A 89 -22.63 -27.70 -6.90
CA SER A 89 -21.27 -27.17 -7.11
C SER A 89 -21.26 -25.95 -8.03
N GLN A 90 -22.04 -25.99 -9.11
CA GLN A 90 -22.18 -24.87 -10.05
C GLN A 90 -22.86 -23.67 -9.39
N ARG A 91 -23.90 -23.90 -8.55
CA ARG A 91 -24.55 -22.82 -7.78
C ARG A 91 -23.59 -22.17 -6.78
N ALA A 92 -22.79 -22.98 -6.06
CA ALA A 92 -21.79 -22.44 -5.13
C ALA A 92 -20.74 -21.57 -5.85
N ARG A 93 -20.33 -21.97 -7.07
CA ARG A 93 -19.42 -21.17 -7.90
C ARG A 93 -20.07 -19.91 -8.46
N ALA A 94 -21.34 -19.97 -8.85
CA ALA A 94 -22.08 -18.79 -9.29
C ALA A 94 -22.18 -17.75 -8.16
N ASP A 95 -22.50 -18.21 -6.94
CA ASP A 95 -22.53 -17.35 -5.74
C ASP A 95 -21.15 -16.74 -5.44
N LEU A 96 -20.08 -17.53 -5.55
CA LEU A 96 -18.71 -17.03 -5.39
C LEU A 96 -18.36 -15.98 -6.45
N LEU A 97 -18.65 -16.24 -7.72
CA LEU A 97 -18.40 -15.30 -8.81
C LEU A 97 -19.18 -13.98 -8.64
N ARG A 98 -20.43 -14.06 -8.20
CA ARG A 98 -21.24 -12.87 -7.90
C ARG A 98 -20.60 -12.04 -6.79
N ALA A 99 -20.14 -12.70 -5.72
CA ALA A 99 -19.47 -12.04 -4.62
C ALA A 99 -18.13 -11.42 -5.03
N GLN A 100 -17.34 -12.12 -5.86
CA GLN A 100 -16.09 -11.59 -6.42
C GLN A 100 -16.32 -10.39 -7.34
N LEU A 101 -17.38 -10.43 -8.17
CA LEU A 101 -17.77 -9.28 -9.00
C LEU A 101 -18.17 -8.07 -8.15
N ALA A 102 -18.95 -8.28 -7.09
CA ALA A 102 -19.30 -7.21 -6.16
C ALA A 102 -18.04 -6.57 -5.54
N PHE A 103 -17.09 -7.38 -5.10
CA PHE A 103 -15.83 -6.89 -4.53
C PHE A 103 -14.91 -6.21 -5.56
N ALA A 104 -14.84 -6.74 -6.77
CA ALA A 104 -14.00 -6.17 -7.83
C ALA A 104 -14.53 -4.82 -8.33
N ALA A 105 -15.86 -4.71 -8.47
CA ALA A 105 -16.52 -3.48 -8.94
C ALA A 105 -16.53 -2.37 -7.89
N ASN A 106 -16.69 -2.74 -6.63
CA ASN A 106 -16.77 -1.80 -5.51
C ASN A 106 -16.13 -2.43 -4.27
N LYS A 107 -15.06 -1.86 -3.75
CA LYS A 107 -14.39 -2.31 -2.52
C LYS A 107 -15.17 -1.95 -1.25
N GLY A 108 -16.51 -2.04 -1.32
CA GLY A 108 -17.43 -1.65 -0.27
C GLY A 108 -17.93 -2.82 0.59
N ASN A 109 -18.99 -2.55 1.32
CA ASN A 109 -19.53 -3.42 2.36
C ASN A 109 -20.50 -4.51 1.87
N ASP A 110 -20.82 -4.57 0.58
CA ASP A 110 -21.74 -5.57 0.00
C ASP A 110 -21.08 -6.95 -0.20
N ALA A 111 -19.78 -6.96 -0.49
CA ALA A 111 -19.05 -8.16 -0.84
C ALA A 111 -18.79 -9.13 0.34
N PRO A 112 -18.40 -8.68 1.57
CA PRO A 112 -18.08 -9.59 2.66
C PRO A 112 -19.18 -10.58 3.02
N PRO A 113 -20.46 -10.18 3.21
CA PRO A 113 -21.52 -11.14 3.54
C PRO A 113 -21.82 -12.11 2.39
N LEU A 114 -21.66 -11.68 1.13
CA LEU A 114 -21.82 -12.55 -0.04
C LEU A 114 -20.72 -13.61 -0.11
N LEU A 115 -19.44 -13.19 0.09
CA LEU A 115 -18.32 -14.11 0.15
C LEU A 115 -18.41 -15.09 1.32
N LEU A 116 -18.85 -14.62 2.49
CA LEU A 116 -19.08 -15.46 3.66
C LEU A 116 -20.16 -16.52 3.40
N LYS A 117 -21.26 -16.14 2.73
CA LYS A 117 -22.31 -17.07 2.33
C LYS A 117 -21.79 -18.12 1.33
N ALA A 118 -20.99 -17.70 0.35
CA ALA A 118 -20.39 -18.59 -0.63
C ALA A 118 -19.40 -19.57 0.03
N ALA A 119 -18.56 -19.09 0.95
CA ALA A 119 -17.62 -19.92 1.69
C ALA A 119 -18.34 -21.05 2.46
N LYS A 120 -19.38 -20.72 3.23
CA LYS A 120 -20.20 -21.71 3.96
C LYS A 120 -20.84 -22.76 3.05
N ARG A 121 -21.28 -22.34 1.86
CA ARG A 121 -21.85 -23.27 0.88
C ARG A 121 -20.83 -24.22 0.29
N LEU A 122 -19.55 -23.78 0.22
CA LEU A 122 -18.45 -24.58 -0.30
C LEU A 122 -17.90 -25.59 0.70
N GLU A 123 -18.11 -25.43 2.01
CA GLU A 123 -17.55 -26.32 3.04
C GLU A 123 -17.82 -27.82 2.79
N PRO A 124 -19.04 -28.27 2.45
CA PRO A 124 -19.29 -29.69 2.18
C PRO A 124 -18.83 -30.15 0.79
N ILE A 125 -18.42 -29.23 -0.10
CA ILE A 125 -18.08 -29.51 -1.50
C ILE A 125 -16.57 -29.55 -1.71
N ASP A 126 -15.89 -28.50 -1.23
CA ASP A 126 -14.44 -28.29 -1.43
C ASP A 126 -13.90 -27.42 -0.30
N VAL A 127 -13.28 -28.05 0.69
CA VAL A 127 -12.74 -27.41 1.89
C VAL A 127 -11.67 -26.38 1.56
N ASP A 128 -10.79 -26.66 0.58
CA ASP A 128 -9.72 -25.76 0.19
C ASP A 128 -10.28 -24.48 -0.44
N LEU A 129 -11.24 -24.65 -1.36
CA LEU A 129 -11.91 -23.49 -1.99
C LEU A 129 -12.76 -22.73 -0.98
N ALA A 130 -13.39 -23.41 0.00
CA ALA A 130 -14.11 -22.76 1.08
C ALA A 130 -13.18 -21.87 1.92
N ARG A 131 -12.02 -22.38 2.32
CA ARG A 131 -11.00 -21.63 3.09
C ARG A 131 -10.43 -20.46 2.30
N ASP A 132 -10.12 -20.65 1.02
CA ASP A 132 -9.72 -19.57 0.12
C ASP A 132 -10.81 -18.49 0.01
N THR A 133 -12.09 -18.89 0.00
CA THR A 133 -13.22 -17.96 -0.05
C THR A 133 -13.45 -17.24 1.29
N TYR A 134 -13.20 -17.89 2.43
CA TYR A 134 -13.15 -17.20 3.73
C TYR A 134 -12.05 -16.15 3.77
N LEU A 135 -10.88 -16.43 3.18
CA LEU A 135 -9.79 -15.46 3.10
C LEU A 135 -10.16 -14.29 2.17
N ASP A 136 -10.85 -14.54 1.05
CA ASP A 136 -11.43 -13.48 0.21
C ASP A 136 -12.47 -12.65 0.98
N ALA A 137 -13.33 -13.29 1.80
CA ALA A 137 -14.31 -12.61 2.62
C ALA A 137 -13.65 -11.70 3.68
N LEU A 138 -12.60 -12.19 4.31
CA LEU A 138 -11.84 -11.41 5.27
C LEU A 138 -11.11 -10.24 4.60
N ASN A 139 -10.52 -10.46 3.43
CA ASN A 139 -9.93 -9.42 2.61
C ASN A 139 -10.95 -8.32 2.28
N ALA A 140 -12.15 -8.70 1.84
CA ALA A 140 -13.22 -7.73 1.57
C ALA A 140 -13.68 -7.00 2.84
N ALA A 141 -13.74 -7.70 3.98
CA ALA A 141 -14.10 -7.11 5.27
C ALA A 141 -13.07 -6.06 5.75
N LEU A 142 -11.78 -6.20 5.40
CA LEU A 142 -10.77 -5.18 5.67
C LEU A 142 -11.06 -3.87 4.93
N PHE A 143 -11.48 -3.92 3.67
CA PHE A 143 -11.88 -2.72 2.93
C PHE A 143 -13.19 -2.12 3.46
N ALA A 144 -14.17 -2.95 3.82
CA ALA A 144 -15.41 -2.48 4.43
C ALA A 144 -15.18 -1.82 5.80
N GLY A 145 -14.22 -2.33 6.59
CA GLY A 145 -13.78 -1.74 7.85
C GLY A 145 -14.95 -1.38 8.77
N ARG A 146 -14.95 -0.14 9.25
CA ARG A 146 -16.01 0.41 10.14
C ARG A 146 -17.40 0.52 9.49
N LEU A 147 -17.50 0.38 8.18
CA LEU A 147 -18.77 0.43 7.43
C LEU A 147 -19.29 -0.95 7.04
N ALA A 148 -18.71 -2.02 7.58
CA ALA A 148 -19.12 -3.38 7.26
C ALA A 148 -20.61 -3.59 7.53
N SER A 149 -21.31 -4.21 6.58
CA SER A 149 -22.70 -4.64 6.74
C SER A 149 -22.82 -5.75 7.79
N PRO A 150 -24.00 -5.90 8.44
CA PRO A 150 -24.24 -7.01 9.35
C PRO A 150 -23.94 -8.37 8.71
N GLY A 151 -23.21 -9.22 9.41
CA GLY A 151 -22.73 -10.50 8.89
C GLY A 151 -21.48 -10.43 8.02
N GLY A 152 -20.89 -9.23 7.80
CA GLY A 152 -19.73 -9.02 6.95
C GLY A 152 -18.55 -8.32 7.63
N SER A 153 -18.62 -8.05 8.93
CA SER A 153 -17.50 -7.44 9.66
C SER A 153 -16.32 -8.40 9.84
N SER A 154 -15.10 -7.85 9.94
CA SER A 154 -13.91 -8.67 10.16
C SER A 154 -14.03 -9.64 11.35
N PRO A 155 -14.59 -9.25 12.53
CA PRO A 155 -14.81 -10.20 13.62
C PRO A 155 -15.86 -11.29 13.30
N GLU A 156 -16.89 -11.01 12.53
CA GLU A 156 -17.92 -12.01 12.15
C GLU A 156 -17.37 -13.01 11.17
N VAL A 157 -16.66 -12.53 10.13
CA VAL A 157 -15.99 -13.37 9.14
C VAL A 157 -14.91 -14.23 9.82
N SER A 158 -14.12 -13.66 10.72
CA SER A 158 -13.08 -14.38 11.46
C SER A 158 -13.63 -15.50 12.34
N ARG A 159 -14.72 -15.25 13.05
CA ARG A 159 -15.39 -16.30 13.85
C ARG A 159 -15.92 -17.43 12.98
N ALA A 160 -16.49 -17.12 11.83
CA ALA A 160 -16.96 -18.13 10.90
C ALA A 160 -15.80 -18.95 10.30
N ALA A 161 -14.71 -18.28 9.88
CA ALA A 161 -13.52 -18.93 9.35
C ALA A 161 -12.87 -19.90 10.36
N ARG A 162 -12.86 -19.53 11.65
CA ARG A 162 -12.32 -20.40 12.71
C ARG A 162 -13.21 -21.62 13.00
N ALA A 163 -14.50 -21.51 12.74
CA ALA A 163 -15.45 -22.63 12.87
C ALA A 163 -15.47 -23.54 11.62
N ALA A 164 -14.86 -23.11 10.51
CA ALA A 164 -14.85 -23.83 9.26
C ALA A 164 -14.01 -25.13 9.34
N PRO A 165 -14.32 -26.15 8.52
CA PRO A 165 -13.55 -27.39 8.43
C PRO A 165 -12.07 -27.13 8.15
N GLN A 166 -11.21 -27.90 8.81
CA GLN A 166 -9.76 -27.85 8.58
C GLN A 166 -9.39 -28.70 7.36
N PRO A 167 -8.37 -28.29 6.58
CA PRO A 167 -7.89 -29.08 5.45
C PRO A 167 -7.28 -30.41 5.94
N SER A 168 -7.39 -31.44 5.11
CA SER A 168 -6.81 -32.78 5.40
C SER A 168 -5.30 -32.86 5.15
N HIS A 169 -4.71 -31.84 4.54
CA HIS A 169 -3.28 -31.72 4.26
C HIS A 169 -2.62 -30.68 5.19
N PRO A 170 -1.28 -30.61 5.25
CA PRO A 170 -0.58 -29.54 5.98
C PRO A 170 -1.01 -28.16 5.49
N PRO A 171 -1.15 -27.16 6.40
CA PRO A 171 -1.64 -25.84 6.04
C PRO A 171 -0.77 -25.17 4.95
N ARG A 172 -1.39 -24.70 3.89
CA ARG A 172 -0.77 -23.87 2.85
C ARG A 172 -0.59 -22.43 3.36
N ALA A 173 0.17 -21.61 2.65
CA ALA A 173 0.31 -20.19 3.00
C ALA A 173 -1.04 -19.45 3.12
N PRO A 174 -2.03 -19.61 2.20
CA PRO A 174 -3.37 -19.02 2.36
C PRO A 174 -4.10 -19.48 3.62
N ASP A 175 -3.99 -20.75 3.99
CA ASP A 175 -4.61 -21.27 5.23
C ASP A 175 -4.03 -20.59 6.47
N LEU A 176 -2.71 -20.40 6.50
CA LEU A 176 -2.04 -19.70 7.59
C LEU A 176 -2.35 -18.20 7.62
N PHE A 177 -2.53 -17.55 6.46
CA PHE A 177 -3.01 -16.16 6.42
C PHE A 177 -4.42 -16.05 7.00
N LEU A 178 -5.34 -16.94 6.60
CA LEU A 178 -6.69 -16.99 7.13
C LEU A 178 -6.70 -17.14 8.65
N ASP A 179 -5.97 -18.15 9.15
CA ASP A 179 -5.90 -18.43 10.58
C ASP A 179 -5.25 -17.28 11.36
N GLY A 180 -4.21 -16.65 10.81
CA GLY A 180 -3.51 -15.53 11.44
C GLY A 180 -4.34 -14.26 11.51
N PHE A 181 -4.98 -13.87 10.41
CA PHE A 181 -5.87 -12.71 10.41
C PHE A 181 -7.13 -12.94 11.24
N ALA A 182 -7.68 -14.15 11.22
CA ALA A 182 -8.81 -14.50 12.09
C ALA A 182 -8.41 -14.44 13.58
N ALA A 183 -7.23 -14.93 13.95
CA ALA A 183 -6.71 -14.81 15.31
C ALA A 183 -6.51 -13.34 15.72
N GLN A 184 -6.05 -12.48 14.81
CA GLN A 184 -5.93 -11.05 15.07
C GLN A 184 -7.26 -10.43 15.50
N CYS A 185 -8.34 -10.75 14.81
CA CYS A 185 -9.67 -10.21 15.10
C CYS A 185 -10.34 -10.83 16.35
N THR A 186 -9.94 -12.04 16.75
CA THR A 186 -10.61 -12.80 17.82
C THR A 186 -9.80 -12.91 19.10
N GLU A 187 -8.46 -12.91 19.01
CA GLU A 187 -7.55 -13.16 20.14
C GLU A 187 -6.50 -12.06 20.31
N GLY A 188 -6.30 -11.23 19.29
CA GLY A 188 -5.38 -10.09 19.30
C GLY A 188 -3.99 -10.40 18.75
N TYR A 189 -3.12 -9.36 18.81
CA TYR A 189 -1.83 -9.33 18.13
C TYR A 189 -0.87 -10.45 18.56
N ALA A 190 -0.79 -10.71 19.85
CA ALA A 190 0.16 -11.70 20.38
C ALA A 190 -0.13 -13.13 19.90
N ALA A 191 -1.41 -13.47 19.71
CA ALA A 191 -1.82 -14.75 19.17
C ALA A 191 -1.63 -14.82 17.64
N ALA A 192 -1.93 -13.73 16.94
CA ALA A 192 -1.88 -13.66 15.49
C ALA A 192 -0.45 -13.67 14.93
N ALA A 193 0.45 -12.90 15.53
CA ALA A 193 1.77 -12.64 14.97
C ALA A 193 2.59 -13.91 14.68
N PRO A 194 2.68 -14.93 15.56
CA PRO A 194 3.41 -16.17 15.26
C PRO A 194 2.81 -16.94 14.07
N ILE A 195 1.48 -16.90 13.90
CA ILE A 195 0.80 -17.57 12.78
C ILE A 195 1.11 -16.83 11.48
N LEU A 196 1.00 -15.50 11.47
CA LEU A 196 1.32 -14.67 10.31
C LEU A 196 2.81 -14.74 9.93
N GLN A 197 3.73 -14.85 10.90
CA GLN A 197 5.15 -15.10 10.62
C GLN A 197 5.36 -16.44 9.89
N ARG A 198 4.66 -17.49 10.32
CA ARG A 198 4.67 -18.79 9.63
C ARG A 198 4.04 -18.71 8.24
N ALA A 199 2.94 -17.94 8.09
CA ALA A 199 2.29 -17.70 6.82
C ALA A 199 3.25 -17.03 5.82
N LEU A 200 3.94 -15.95 6.23
CA LEU A 200 4.94 -15.28 5.42
C LEU A 200 6.12 -16.18 5.06
N ALA A 201 6.60 -17.00 6.01
CA ALA A 201 7.67 -17.95 5.75
C ALA A 201 7.23 -19.09 4.80
N ALA A 202 5.97 -19.51 4.84
CA ALA A 202 5.42 -20.47 3.89
C ALA A 202 5.27 -19.83 2.50
N PHE A 203 4.79 -18.59 2.45
CA PHE A 203 4.61 -17.82 1.23
C PHE A 203 5.94 -17.52 0.51
N ASP A 204 7.02 -17.24 1.25
CA ASP A 204 8.36 -17.07 0.69
C ASP A 204 8.86 -18.32 -0.07
N ARG A 205 8.36 -19.51 0.28
CA ARG A 205 8.71 -20.79 -0.36
C ARG A 205 7.74 -21.18 -1.48
N GLU A 206 6.60 -20.52 -1.58
CA GLU A 206 5.59 -20.76 -2.60
C GLU A 206 6.12 -20.32 -3.96
N THR A 207 6.19 -21.26 -4.91
CA THR A 207 6.73 -21.02 -6.26
C THR A 207 5.65 -21.00 -7.34
N SER A 208 4.40 -21.26 -6.97
CA SER A 208 3.30 -21.26 -7.93
C SER A 208 2.88 -19.82 -8.21
N GLY A 209 3.09 -19.37 -9.44
CA GLY A 209 2.79 -17.99 -9.87
C GLY A 209 1.31 -17.59 -9.75
N GLU A 210 0.41 -18.55 -9.62
CA GLU A 210 -1.03 -18.29 -9.44
C GLU A 210 -1.37 -18.01 -7.97
N VAL A 211 -0.92 -18.87 -7.05
CA VAL A 211 -1.07 -18.66 -5.59
C VAL A 211 -0.35 -17.38 -5.19
N GLU A 212 0.86 -17.18 -5.70
CA GLU A 212 1.64 -15.97 -5.47
C GLU A 212 0.81 -14.73 -5.87
N ARG A 213 0.31 -14.64 -7.09
CA ARG A 213 -0.43 -13.47 -7.57
C ARG A 213 -1.68 -13.19 -6.72
N ARG A 214 -2.46 -14.22 -6.41
CA ARG A 214 -3.74 -14.06 -5.70
C ARG A 214 -3.56 -13.48 -4.29
N TRP A 215 -2.48 -13.85 -3.60
CA TRP A 215 -2.33 -13.54 -2.18
C TRP A 215 -1.21 -12.55 -1.84
N LEU A 216 -0.47 -12.02 -2.86
CA LEU A 216 0.60 -11.04 -2.64
C LEU A 216 0.15 -9.80 -1.90
N TRP A 217 -1.06 -9.30 -2.18
CA TRP A 217 -1.60 -8.15 -1.46
C TRP A 217 -1.75 -8.45 0.04
N LEU A 218 -2.34 -9.60 0.40
CA LEU A 218 -2.47 -10.02 1.80
C LEU A 218 -1.13 -10.34 2.45
N ALA A 219 -0.16 -10.85 1.70
CA ALA A 219 1.21 -11.01 2.19
C ALA A 219 1.85 -9.64 2.51
N CYS A 220 1.60 -8.60 1.70
CA CYS A 220 2.01 -7.23 2.03
C CYS A 220 1.32 -6.73 3.31
N VAL A 221 0.00 -6.94 3.45
CA VAL A 221 -0.76 -6.56 4.65
C VAL A 221 -0.20 -7.26 5.89
N ALA A 222 0.10 -8.56 5.80
CA ALA A 222 0.72 -9.31 6.91
C ALA A 222 2.12 -8.78 7.26
N ALA A 223 2.94 -8.47 6.25
CA ALA A 223 4.28 -7.92 6.46
C ALA A 223 4.23 -6.57 7.18
N VAL A 224 3.37 -5.65 6.73
CA VAL A 224 3.15 -4.34 7.40
C VAL A 224 2.62 -4.53 8.82
N HIS A 225 1.64 -5.42 8.99
CA HIS A 225 1.06 -5.70 10.31
C HIS A 225 2.11 -6.20 11.31
N LEU A 226 3.09 -6.97 10.83
CA LEU A 226 4.23 -7.48 11.60
C LEU A 226 5.43 -6.51 11.66
N TRP A 227 5.34 -5.31 11.09
CA TRP A 227 6.44 -4.35 11.01
C TRP A 227 7.66 -4.90 10.25
N ASP A 228 7.45 -5.79 9.27
CA ASP A 228 8.49 -6.40 8.44
C ASP A 228 8.66 -5.59 7.14
N TYR A 229 9.51 -4.54 7.21
CA TYR A 229 9.74 -3.65 6.09
C TYR A 229 10.33 -4.38 4.87
N ASP A 230 11.26 -5.30 5.08
CA ASP A 230 11.99 -5.96 3.98
C ASP A 230 11.05 -6.85 3.16
N ARG A 231 10.15 -7.61 3.83
CA ARG A 231 9.12 -8.38 3.12
C ARG A 231 8.11 -7.48 2.46
N TRP A 232 7.69 -6.41 3.12
CA TRP A 232 6.76 -5.45 2.54
C TRP A 232 7.30 -4.81 1.25
N ASP A 233 8.55 -4.34 1.25
CA ASP A 233 9.24 -3.79 0.08
C ASP A 233 9.32 -4.82 -1.06
N ARG A 234 9.77 -6.03 -0.77
CA ARG A 234 9.93 -7.11 -1.75
C ARG A 234 8.58 -7.56 -2.33
N PHE A 235 7.58 -7.82 -1.49
CA PHE A 235 6.28 -8.30 -1.94
C PHE A 235 5.51 -7.25 -2.73
N SER A 236 5.53 -5.99 -2.31
CA SER A 236 4.87 -4.90 -3.06
C SER A 236 5.50 -4.69 -4.44
N GLY A 237 6.83 -4.78 -4.53
CA GLY A 237 7.54 -4.73 -5.80
C GLY A 237 7.17 -5.90 -6.72
N ARG A 238 7.12 -7.12 -6.17
CA ARG A 238 6.73 -8.33 -6.90
C ARG A 238 5.26 -8.31 -7.33
N HIS A 239 4.37 -7.80 -6.47
CA HIS A 239 2.94 -7.64 -6.79
C HIS A 239 2.75 -6.73 -8.00
N LEU A 240 3.38 -5.56 -7.98
CA LEU A 240 3.32 -4.62 -9.10
C LEU A 240 3.90 -5.21 -10.38
N GLN A 241 5.04 -5.91 -10.29
CA GLN A 241 5.67 -6.57 -11.42
C GLN A 241 4.74 -7.62 -12.04
N LEU A 242 4.20 -8.55 -11.23
CA LEU A 242 3.31 -9.61 -11.72
C LEU A 242 2.02 -9.06 -12.32
N THR A 243 1.42 -8.04 -11.69
CA THR A 243 0.23 -7.38 -12.18
C THR A 243 0.45 -6.78 -13.58
N ARG A 244 1.60 -6.13 -13.80
CA ARG A 244 1.99 -5.59 -15.12
C ARG A 244 2.29 -6.70 -16.14
N GLU A 245 3.04 -7.73 -15.76
CA GLU A 245 3.40 -8.86 -16.65
C GLU A 245 2.18 -9.64 -17.12
N THR A 246 1.20 -9.84 -16.24
CA THR A 246 -0.01 -10.61 -16.54
C THR A 246 -1.11 -9.77 -17.17
N GLY A 247 -1.03 -8.44 -17.10
CA GLY A 247 -2.10 -7.54 -17.54
C GLY A 247 -3.36 -7.65 -16.68
N ALA A 248 -3.19 -7.90 -15.37
CA ALA A 248 -4.29 -7.95 -14.41
C ALA A 248 -4.71 -6.51 -14.00
N PHE A 249 -5.27 -5.77 -14.94
CA PHE A 249 -5.60 -4.34 -14.77
C PHE A 249 -6.55 -4.06 -13.61
N SER A 250 -7.37 -5.02 -13.21
CA SER A 250 -8.25 -4.90 -12.04
C SER A 250 -7.49 -4.85 -10.70
N GLU A 251 -6.29 -5.38 -10.65
CA GLU A 251 -5.43 -5.38 -9.45
C GLU A 251 -4.42 -4.22 -9.44
N LEU A 252 -4.20 -3.60 -10.61
CA LEU A 252 -3.14 -2.61 -10.79
C LEU A 252 -3.24 -1.39 -9.84
N PRO A 253 -4.42 -0.76 -9.62
CA PRO A 253 -4.53 0.35 -8.68
C PRO A 253 -4.14 -0.02 -7.25
N VAL A 254 -4.49 -1.23 -6.80
CA VAL A 254 -4.15 -1.73 -5.45
C VAL A 254 -2.66 -2.02 -5.33
N ALA A 255 -2.06 -2.65 -6.35
CA ALA A 255 -0.61 -2.95 -6.38
C ALA A 255 0.23 -1.66 -6.41
N LEU A 256 -0.15 -0.68 -7.22
CA LEU A 256 0.48 0.64 -7.28
C LEU A 256 0.36 1.38 -5.95
N GLY A 257 -0.84 1.37 -5.33
CA GLY A 257 -1.09 1.99 -4.04
C GLY A 257 -0.22 1.40 -2.93
N MET A 258 -0.14 0.07 -2.84
CA MET A 258 0.73 -0.62 -1.88
C MET A 258 2.20 -0.25 -2.08
N ARG A 259 2.67 -0.20 -3.33
CA ARG A 259 4.04 0.21 -3.65
C ARG A 259 4.30 1.68 -3.31
N ALA A 260 3.35 2.58 -3.56
CA ALA A 260 3.46 3.98 -3.21
C ALA A 260 3.65 4.18 -1.69
N HIS A 261 2.94 3.42 -0.85
CA HIS A 261 3.11 3.48 0.60
C HIS A 261 4.53 3.08 1.04
N VAL A 262 5.11 2.01 0.47
CA VAL A 262 6.52 1.65 0.73
C VAL A 262 7.44 2.82 0.42
N LEU A 263 7.23 3.49 -0.72
CA LEU A 263 8.05 4.64 -1.13
C LEU A 263 7.88 5.85 -0.21
N PHE A 264 6.68 6.09 0.35
CA PHE A 264 6.49 7.15 1.36
C PHE A 264 7.38 6.89 2.57
N PHE A 265 7.36 5.68 3.10
CA PHE A 265 8.14 5.30 4.27
C PHE A 265 9.65 5.17 3.98
N ALA A 266 10.03 4.99 2.71
CA ALA A 266 11.44 5.10 2.28
C ALA A 266 11.90 6.55 2.10
N GLY A 267 10.98 7.51 2.03
CA GLY A 267 11.29 8.91 1.74
C GLY A 267 11.49 9.22 0.26
N GLU A 268 11.00 8.34 -0.63
CA GLU A 268 11.13 8.45 -2.08
C GLU A 268 9.86 9.08 -2.70
N LEU A 269 9.47 10.29 -2.22
CA LEU A 269 8.20 10.92 -2.58
C LEU A 269 8.06 11.27 -4.07
N GLY A 270 9.16 11.47 -4.78
CA GLY A 270 9.16 11.68 -6.24
C GLY A 270 8.71 10.44 -6.99
N ALA A 271 9.29 9.28 -6.66
CA ALA A 271 8.90 8.00 -7.25
C ALA A 271 7.45 7.61 -6.87
N ALA A 272 7.06 7.88 -5.62
CA ALA A 272 5.69 7.66 -5.16
C ALA A 272 4.67 8.50 -5.96
N ALA A 273 4.99 9.76 -6.27
CA ALA A 273 4.13 10.63 -7.08
C ALA A 273 3.85 10.04 -8.47
N SER A 274 4.89 9.53 -9.14
CA SER A 274 4.71 8.88 -10.45
C SER A 274 3.76 7.66 -10.38
N LEU A 275 3.80 6.90 -9.28
CA LEU A 275 2.86 5.79 -9.10
C LEU A 275 1.44 6.28 -8.81
N VAL A 276 1.28 7.39 -8.08
CA VAL A 276 -0.03 8.01 -7.83
C VAL A 276 -0.66 8.51 -9.13
N ASP A 277 0.13 9.11 -10.02
CA ASP A 277 -0.35 9.52 -11.35
C ASP A 277 -0.78 8.29 -12.18
N GLU A 278 -0.01 7.18 -12.13
CA GLU A 278 -0.36 5.94 -12.82
C GLU A 278 -1.65 5.29 -12.25
N ILE A 279 -1.89 5.39 -10.92
CA ILE A 279 -3.15 4.94 -10.29
C ILE A 279 -4.34 5.66 -10.90
N GLN A 280 -4.27 6.97 -11.07
CA GLN A 280 -5.36 7.75 -11.64
C GLN A 280 -5.69 7.26 -13.06
N VAL A 281 -4.68 7.12 -13.91
CA VAL A 281 -4.86 6.62 -15.29
C VAL A 281 -5.46 5.20 -15.31
N ALA A 282 -4.95 4.30 -14.44
CA ALA A 282 -5.44 2.93 -14.35
C ALA A 282 -6.90 2.87 -13.87
N THR A 283 -7.27 3.71 -12.92
CA THR A 283 -8.63 3.81 -12.36
C THR A 283 -9.63 4.33 -13.41
N GLU A 284 -9.25 5.36 -14.14
CA GLU A 284 -10.05 5.90 -15.25
C GLU A 284 -10.25 4.86 -16.36
N ALA A 285 -9.20 4.14 -16.74
CA ALA A 285 -9.26 3.13 -17.81
C ALA A 285 -10.06 1.89 -17.42
N THR A 286 -10.09 1.49 -16.15
CA THR A 286 -10.76 0.27 -15.68
C THR A 286 -12.15 0.52 -15.09
N GLY A 287 -12.47 1.77 -14.75
CA GLY A 287 -13.71 2.12 -14.04
C GLY A 287 -13.77 1.60 -12.60
N ILE A 288 -12.65 1.10 -12.05
CA ILE A 288 -12.59 0.62 -10.67
C ILE A 288 -12.69 1.81 -9.72
N ARG A 289 -13.58 1.69 -8.74
CA ARG A 289 -13.74 2.69 -7.69
C ARG A 289 -12.99 2.26 -6.43
N LEU A 290 -11.97 3.02 -6.07
CA LEU A 290 -11.12 2.81 -4.90
C LEU A 290 -10.80 4.17 -4.28
N ALA A 291 -10.71 4.25 -2.96
CA ALA A 291 -10.26 5.47 -2.31
C ALA A 291 -8.82 5.82 -2.77
N PRO A 292 -8.49 7.12 -2.89
CA PRO A 292 -7.19 7.55 -3.42
C PRO A 292 -6.08 7.44 -2.35
N TYR A 293 -5.87 6.23 -1.81
CA TYR A 293 -4.93 5.94 -0.72
C TYR A 293 -3.54 6.52 -0.95
N GLY A 294 -3.00 6.36 -2.17
CA GLY A 294 -1.69 6.87 -2.55
C GLY A 294 -1.63 8.40 -2.55
N ALA A 295 -2.66 9.06 -3.10
CA ALA A 295 -2.71 10.52 -3.16
C ALA A 295 -2.87 11.14 -1.76
N LEU A 296 -3.71 10.55 -0.90
CA LEU A 296 -3.87 10.96 0.51
C LEU A 296 -2.53 10.95 1.25
N GLY A 297 -1.83 9.80 1.21
CA GLY A 297 -0.52 9.66 1.84
C GLY A 297 0.49 10.67 1.30
N LEU A 298 0.59 10.80 -0.03
CA LEU A 298 1.53 11.72 -0.68
C LEU A 298 1.31 13.19 -0.27
N ALA A 299 0.06 13.65 -0.31
CA ALA A 299 -0.28 15.03 0.07
C ALA A 299 0.01 15.30 1.56
N ALA A 300 -0.29 14.32 2.45
CA ALA A 300 -0.02 14.43 3.86
C ALA A 300 1.48 14.48 4.17
N PHE A 301 2.28 13.58 3.59
CA PHE A 301 3.73 13.57 3.79
C PHE A 301 4.40 14.82 3.23
N ARG A 302 3.93 15.36 2.10
CA ARG A 302 4.42 16.63 1.55
C ARG A 302 4.01 17.85 2.37
N GLY A 303 3.05 17.73 3.30
CA GLY A 303 2.58 18.84 4.11
C GLY A 303 1.71 19.86 3.34
N ARG A 304 1.06 19.44 2.23
CA ARG A 304 0.19 20.27 1.38
C ARG A 304 -1.20 20.40 2.00
N ASP A 305 -1.33 21.33 2.95
CA ASP A 305 -2.51 21.47 3.82
C ASP A 305 -3.85 21.55 3.06
N ALA A 306 -3.98 22.47 2.11
CA ALA A 306 -5.24 22.66 1.38
C ALA A 306 -5.60 21.42 0.53
N GLU A 307 -4.62 20.86 -0.21
CA GLU A 307 -4.80 19.69 -1.07
C GLU A 307 -5.18 18.46 -0.24
N ALA A 308 -4.41 18.16 0.82
CA ALA A 308 -4.64 16.99 1.66
C ALA A 308 -5.98 17.09 2.42
N SER A 309 -6.35 18.27 2.91
CA SER A 309 -7.62 18.46 3.63
C SER A 309 -8.82 18.32 2.69
N ALA A 310 -8.77 18.89 1.48
CA ALA A 310 -9.82 18.74 0.50
C ALA A 310 -9.98 17.28 0.04
N LEU A 311 -8.86 16.62 -0.24
CA LEU A 311 -8.85 15.22 -0.65
C LEU A 311 -9.38 14.29 0.46
N ALA A 312 -9.00 14.53 1.73
CA ALA A 312 -9.49 13.75 2.86
C ALA A 312 -11.01 13.90 3.05
N SER A 313 -11.55 15.11 2.92
CA SER A 313 -13.00 15.35 3.02
C SER A 313 -13.77 14.66 1.90
N ALA A 314 -13.35 14.84 0.65
CA ALA A 314 -13.98 14.19 -0.51
C ALA A 314 -13.91 12.65 -0.39
N THR A 315 -12.75 12.12 0.03
CA THR A 315 -12.58 10.67 0.21
C THR A 315 -13.54 10.10 1.25
N LYS A 316 -13.74 10.78 2.39
CA LYS A 316 -14.67 10.33 3.44
C LYS A 316 -16.11 10.29 2.94
N GLU A 317 -16.55 11.30 2.21
CA GLU A 317 -17.89 11.37 1.64
C GLU A 317 -18.13 10.24 0.63
N GLU A 318 -17.22 10.08 -0.32
CA GLU A 318 -17.31 9.04 -1.34
C GLU A 318 -17.19 7.62 -0.77
N ALA A 319 -16.26 7.40 0.16
CA ALA A 319 -16.06 6.11 0.81
C ALA A 319 -17.29 5.71 1.66
N ALA A 320 -17.94 6.67 2.32
CA ALA A 320 -19.18 6.44 3.05
C ALA A 320 -20.29 5.93 2.13
N VAL A 321 -20.45 6.53 0.94
CA VAL A 321 -21.45 6.10 -0.06
C VAL A 321 -21.13 4.70 -0.59
N ARG A 322 -19.87 4.37 -0.79
CA ARG A 322 -19.45 3.04 -1.28
C ARG A 322 -19.40 1.96 -0.21
N GLY A 323 -19.45 2.32 1.07
CA GLY A 323 -19.23 1.37 2.18
C GLY A 323 -17.76 0.96 2.34
N GLU A 324 -16.80 1.79 1.90
CA GLU A 324 -15.35 1.55 1.96
C GLU A 324 -14.75 2.20 3.22
N GLY A 325 -14.96 1.57 4.39
CA GLY A 325 -14.54 2.11 5.68
C GLY A 325 -13.04 2.30 5.82
N ALA A 326 -12.22 1.49 5.15
CA ALA A 326 -10.77 1.64 5.09
C ALA A 326 -10.37 3.00 4.50
N GLY A 327 -11.10 3.50 3.48
CA GLY A 327 -10.88 4.83 2.90
C GLY A 327 -11.02 5.95 3.92
N ILE A 328 -11.99 5.83 4.83
CA ILE A 328 -12.20 6.78 5.93
C ILE A 328 -11.03 6.69 6.92
N SER A 329 -10.62 5.48 7.32
CA SER A 329 -9.51 5.28 8.26
C SER A 329 -8.19 5.85 7.73
N VAL A 330 -7.90 5.64 6.44
CA VAL A 330 -6.70 6.20 5.79
C VAL A 330 -6.78 7.73 5.66
N ALA A 331 -7.95 8.29 5.37
CA ALA A 331 -8.13 9.76 5.31
C ALA A 331 -7.93 10.40 6.70
N ASP A 332 -8.40 9.76 7.76
CA ASP A 332 -8.15 10.19 9.13
C ASP A 332 -6.67 10.08 9.52
N TRP A 333 -6.01 8.97 9.19
CA TRP A 333 -4.57 8.80 9.40
C TRP A 333 -3.75 9.86 8.63
N ALA A 334 -4.03 10.08 7.36
CA ALA A 334 -3.36 11.10 6.55
C ALA A 334 -3.53 12.51 7.14
N SER A 335 -4.73 12.82 7.66
CA SER A 335 -5.01 14.07 8.36
C SER A 335 -4.21 14.22 9.66
N ALA A 336 -3.98 13.11 10.39
CA ALA A 336 -3.14 13.09 11.59
C ALA A 336 -1.67 13.32 11.25
N VAL A 337 -1.13 12.64 10.23
CA VAL A 337 0.26 12.83 9.73
C VAL A 337 0.49 14.28 9.32
N LEU A 338 -0.41 14.82 8.48
CA LEU A 338 -0.37 16.22 8.04
C LEU A 338 -0.33 17.18 9.23
N SER A 339 -1.26 17.01 10.16
CA SER A 339 -1.43 17.92 11.29
C SER A 339 -0.25 17.85 12.26
N ASN A 340 0.32 16.66 12.52
CA ASN A 340 1.55 16.50 13.29
C ASN A 340 2.73 17.20 12.59
N GLY A 341 2.87 17.04 11.28
CA GLY A 341 3.89 17.71 10.49
C GLY A 341 3.80 19.23 10.56
N LEU A 342 2.58 19.77 10.52
CA LEU A 342 2.33 21.22 10.61
C LEU A 342 2.37 21.78 12.06
N GLY A 343 2.47 20.89 13.07
CA GLY A 343 2.45 21.28 14.49
C GLY A 343 1.06 21.67 15.00
N ARG A 344 -0.01 21.15 14.39
CA ARG A 344 -1.43 21.38 14.77
C ARG A 344 -1.93 20.20 15.61
N TYR A 345 -1.40 20.08 16.82
CA TYR A 345 -1.53 18.84 17.61
C TYR A 345 -2.96 18.50 18.03
N ASP A 346 -3.82 19.48 18.33
CA ASP A 346 -5.23 19.22 18.66
C ASP A 346 -5.98 18.59 17.46
N ARG A 347 -5.71 19.08 16.24
CA ARG A 347 -6.27 18.49 15.01
C ARG A 347 -5.71 17.10 14.73
N ALA A 348 -4.41 16.92 14.97
CA ALA A 348 -3.75 15.63 14.81
C ALA A 348 -4.35 14.61 15.78
N LEU A 349 -4.57 15.01 17.04
CA LEU A 349 -5.16 14.15 18.06
C LEU A 349 -6.57 13.73 17.71
N ALA A 350 -7.43 14.68 17.31
CA ALA A 350 -8.80 14.37 16.90
C ALA A 350 -8.84 13.41 15.71
N ALA A 351 -8.01 13.64 14.68
CA ALA A 351 -7.94 12.77 13.51
C ALA A 351 -7.40 11.36 13.85
N ALA A 352 -6.34 11.29 14.66
CA ALA A 352 -5.76 10.00 15.06
C ALA A 352 -6.71 9.19 15.95
N GLU A 353 -7.49 9.83 16.82
CA GLU A 353 -8.54 9.15 17.61
C GLU A 353 -9.64 8.57 16.72
N GLN A 354 -10.11 9.34 15.74
CA GLN A 354 -11.09 8.84 14.77
C GLN A 354 -10.55 7.64 13.97
N ALA A 355 -9.30 7.72 13.52
CA ALA A 355 -8.65 6.61 12.82
C ALA A 355 -8.47 5.38 13.71
N SER A 356 -8.18 5.57 15.01
CA SER A 356 -7.96 4.50 15.99
C SER A 356 -9.23 3.93 16.62
N ALA A 357 -10.39 4.53 16.36
CA ALA A 357 -11.66 4.17 17.00
C ALA A 357 -12.19 2.78 16.62
N TYR A 358 -11.65 2.16 15.57
CA TYR A 358 -12.05 0.85 15.10
C TYR A 358 -10.95 -0.20 15.34
N PRO A 359 -10.95 -0.88 16.50
CA PRO A 359 -9.84 -1.74 16.91
C PRO A 359 -9.73 -3.07 16.14
N ALA A 360 -10.74 -3.42 15.34
CA ALA A 360 -10.73 -4.62 14.50
C ALA A 360 -9.98 -4.44 13.17
N ASP A 361 -9.49 -3.23 12.88
CA ASP A 361 -8.69 -2.99 11.69
C ASP A 361 -7.37 -3.78 11.74
N VAL A 362 -7.06 -4.41 10.62
CA VAL A 362 -5.83 -5.15 10.37
C VAL A 362 -5.12 -4.44 9.22
N GLY A 363 -3.81 -4.33 9.31
CA GLY A 363 -3.03 -3.68 8.26
C GLY A 363 -2.13 -2.58 8.80
N GLY A 364 -1.53 -1.82 7.89
CA GLY A 364 -0.60 -0.76 8.22
C GLY A 364 -1.23 0.37 9.01
N GLU A 365 -2.42 0.78 8.62
CA GLU A 365 -3.12 1.91 9.22
C GLU A 365 -3.40 1.69 10.72
N ALA A 366 -3.76 0.47 11.11
CA ALA A 366 -4.00 0.11 12.51
C ALA A 366 -2.76 0.29 13.39
N ASN A 367 -1.58 0.15 12.81
CA ASN A 367 -0.29 0.33 13.48
C ASN A 367 0.22 1.78 13.38
N TRP A 368 0.16 2.38 12.20
CA TRP A 368 0.72 3.72 11.95
C TRP A 368 -0.02 4.80 12.71
N VAL A 369 -1.34 4.67 12.85
CA VAL A 369 -2.16 5.63 13.61
C VAL A 369 -1.77 5.68 15.08
N LEU A 370 -1.29 4.57 15.67
CA LEU A 370 -0.84 4.56 17.07
C LEU A 370 0.31 5.54 17.30
N VAL A 371 1.23 5.61 16.34
CA VAL A 371 2.39 6.51 16.39
C VAL A 371 1.95 7.97 16.32
N GLU A 372 1.03 8.27 15.41
CA GLU A 372 0.48 9.63 15.25
C GLU A 372 -0.32 10.06 16.48
N LEU A 373 -1.12 9.16 17.04
CA LEU A 373 -1.93 9.42 18.22
C LEU A 373 -1.06 9.72 19.46
N ILE A 374 0.00 8.93 19.67
CA ILE A 374 0.90 9.13 20.81
C ILE A 374 1.64 10.47 20.69
N GLU A 375 2.14 10.80 19.50
CA GLU A 375 2.82 12.09 19.27
C GLU A 375 1.85 13.25 19.50
N ALA A 376 0.65 13.19 18.91
CA ALA A 376 -0.34 14.24 19.03
C ALA A 376 -0.80 14.44 20.50
N ALA A 377 -1.08 13.36 21.23
CA ALA A 377 -1.50 13.40 22.62
C ALA A 377 -0.42 14.02 23.53
N ALA A 378 0.84 13.60 23.38
CA ALA A 378 1.96 14.14 24.13
C ALA A 378 2.17 15.64 23.84
N ARG A 379 1.99 16.06 22.59
CA ARG A 379 2.21 17.45 22.15
C ARG A 379 1.02 18.38 22.43
N ALA A 380 -0.20 17.85 22.46
CA ALA A 380 -1.40 18.59 22.88
C ALA A 380 -1.52 18.76 24.42
N GLY A 381 -0.56 18.21 25.19
CA GLY A 381 -0.60 18.27 26.64
C GLY A 381 -1.61 17.33 27.30
N SER A 382 -2.03 16.29 26.58
CA SER A 382 -3.02 15.28 27.04
C SER A 382 -2.46 13.85 26.87
N PRO A 383 -1.30 13.52 27.50
CA PRO A 383 -0.60 12.26 27.28
C PRO A 383 -1.42 11.02 27.67
N GLU A 384 -2.38 11.16 28.60
CA GLU A 384 -3.31 10.11 29.01
C GLU A 384 -4.15 9.57 27.85
N ARG A 385 -4.47 10.41 26.85
CA ARG A 385 -5.21 10.01 25.65
C ARG A 385 -4.39 9.07 24.75
N GLY A 386 -3.06 9.13 24.82
CA GLY A 386 -2.14 8.25 24.11
C GLY A 386 -1.85 6.90 24.79
N THR A 387 -2.29 6.71 26.06
CA THR A 387 -1.90 5.54 26.87
C THR A 387 -2.35 4.21 26.25
N GLY A 388 -3.57 4.14 25.73
CA GLY A 388 -4.08 2.95 25.05
C GLY A 388 -3.28 2.60 23.79
N ALA A 389 -2.96 3.60 22.99
CA ALA A 389 -2.13 3.45 21.80
C ALA A 389 -0.70 3.00 22.15
N MET A 390 -0.10 3.57 23.19
CA MET A 390 1.23 3.19 23.67
C MET A 390 1.29 1.73 24.11
N ARG A 391 0.26 1.24 24.81
CA ARG A 391 0.18 -0.17 25.22
C ARG A 391 0.12 -1.11 24.03
N ARG A 392 -0.74 -0.81 23.03
CA ARG A 392 -0.85 -1.60 21.77
C ARG A 392 0.47 -1.57 21.00
N LEU A 393 1.11 -0.42 20.85
CA LEU A 393 2.40 -0.27 20.20
C LEU A 393 3.50 -1.06 20.92
N ALA A 394 3.52 -1.03 22.25
CA ALA A 394 4.49 -1.77 23.05
C ALA A 394 4.32 -3.29 22.91
N GLU A 395 3.08 -3.78 22.84
CA GLU A 395 2.78 -5.19 22.60
C GLU A 395 3.25 -5.61 21.20
N SER A 396 2.86 -4.86 20.17
CA SER A 396 3.25 -5.18 18.79
C SER A 396 4.77 -5.13 18.57
N ALA A 397 5.45 -4.15 19.16
CA ALA A 397 6.90 -4.03 19.07
C ALA A 397 7.64 -5.18 19.79
N ARG A 398 7.15 -5.58 20.97
CA ARG A 398 7.72 -6.72 21.70
C ARG A 398 7.58 -8.03 20.96
N VAL A 399 6.43 -8.26 20.34
CA VAL A 399 6.14 -9.53 19.65
C VAL A 399 6.82 -9.59 18.27
N SER A 400 6.79 -8.49 17.49
CA SER A 400 7.45 -8.45 16.18
C SER A 400 8.98 -8.42 16.27
N GLY A 401 9.53 -7.74 17.27
CA GLY A 401 10.97 -7.66 17.53
C GLY A 401 11.79 -6.91 16.46
N THR A 402 11.15 -6.31 15.46
CA THR A 402 11.84 -5.63 14.34
C THR A 402 12.43 -4.28 14.77
N ASP A 403 13.51 -3.85 14.12
CA ASP A 403 14.10 -2.53 14.38
C ASP A 403 13.13 -1.37 14.04
N TRP A 404 12.19 -1.58 13.09
CA TRP A 404 11.11 -0.63 12.82
C TRP A 404 10.21 -0.45 14.05
N ALA A 405 9.54 -1.52 14.49
CA ALA A 405 8.60 -1.48 15.60
C ALA A 405 9.25 -1.00 16.90
N LEU A 406 10.42 -1.55 17.24
CA LEU A 406 11.17 -1.19 18.45
C LEU A 406 11.68 0.26 18.39
N GLY A 407 12.06 0.75 17.20
CA GLY A 407 12.51 2.13 16.99
C GLY A 407 11.38 3.15 17.19
N VAL A 408 10.22 2.92 16.56
CA VAL A 408 9.06 3.81 16.74
C VAL A 408 8.48 3.73 18.13
N GLN A 409 8.51 2.55 18.76
CA GLN A 409 8.09 2.36 20.15
C GLN A 409 9.01 3.12 21.13
N ALA A 410 10.34 3.05 20.93
CA ALA A 410 11.29 3.80 21.75
C ALA A 410 11.07 5.32 21.62
N ARG A 411 10.90 5.82 20.40
CA ARG A 411 10.58 7.23 20.13
C ARG A 411 9.27 7.67 20.81
N SER A 412 8.23 6.86 20.70
CA SER A 412 6.92 7.16 21.30
C SER A 412 6.97 7.15 22.83
N ARG A 413 7.73 6.22 23.43
CA ARG A 413 7.96 6.21 24.88
C ARG A 413 8.77 7.42 25.34
N ALA A 414 9.75 7.85 24.55
CA ALA A 414 10.55 9.03 24.87
C ALA A 414 9.71 10.29 25.00
N LEU A 415 8.66 10.44 24.17
CA LEU A 415 7.71 11.56 24.24
C LEU A 415 6.94 11.62 25.56
N LEU A 416 6.76 10.47 26.22
CA LEU A 416 6.02 10.28 27.47
C LEU A 416 6.97 10.10 28.68
N SER A 417 8.26 10.35 28.51
CA SER A 417 9.28 10.18 29.55
C SER A 417 10.09 11.47 29.73
N ASP A 418 10.75 11.59 30.89
CA ASP A 418 11.58 12.74 31.22
C ASP A 418 13.04 12.34 31.52
N GLY A 419 13.92 13.34 31.58
CA GLY A 419 15.31 13.22 32.02
C GLY A 419 16.12 12.17 31.24
N GLU A 420 16.98 11.41 31.94
CA GLU A 420 17.87 10.40 31.35
C GLU A 420 17.11 9.27 30.62
N THR A 421 15.89 8.96 31.05
CA THR A 421 15.07 7.94 30.40
C THR A 421 14.67 8.37 28.99
N ALA A 422 14.22 9.61 28.83
CA ALA A 422 13.87 10.17 27.52
C ALA A 422 15.11 10.24 26.62
N ASP A 423 16.25 10.73 27.13
CA ASP A 423 17.51 10.80 26.36
C ASP A 423 17.94 9.42 25.83
N ARG A 424 17.95 8.41 26.68
CA ARG A 424 18.31 7.04 26.31
C ARG A 424 17.35 6.47 25.25
N LEU A 425 16.06 6.68 25.40
CA LEU A 425 15.04 6.17 24.49
C LEU A 425 15.11 6.85 23.10
N TYR A 426 15.35 8.16 23.02
CA TYR A 426 15.57 8.84 21.74
C TYR A 426 16.82 8.33 21.03
N ARG A 427 17.91 8.12 21.73
CA ARG A 427 19.14 7.54 21.15
C ARG A 427 18.91 6.11 20.66
N GLU A 428 18.17 5.31 21.41
CA GLU A 428 17.78 3.97 20.97
C GLU A 428 16.93 4.01 19.72
N ALA A 429 15.94 4.89 19.64
CA ALA A 429 15.10 5.07 18.45
C ALA A 429 15.93 5.41 17.21
N ILE A 430 16.83 6.39 17.32
CA ILE A 430 17.72 6.79 16.22
C ILE A 430 18.63 5.63 15.80
N LYS A 431 19.22 4.91 16.76
CA LYS A 431 20.07 3.75 16.49
C LYS A 431 19.35 2.66 15.72
N ARG A 432 18.10 2.31 16.11
CA ARG A 432 17.29 1.27 15.47
C ARG A 432 16.80 1.68 14.09
N LEU A 433 16.19 2.86 14.00
CA LEU A 433 15.66 3.39 12.74
C LEU A 433 16.77 3.68 11.73
N GLY A 434 17.98 3.98 12.19
CA GLY A 434 19.16 4.14 11.32
C GLY A 434 19.65 2.86 10.63
N ARG A 435 19.19 1.67 11.07
CA ARG A 435 19.55 0.38 10.47
C ARG A 435 18.65 -0.04 9.32
N ILE A 436 17.53 0.66 9.14
CA ILE A 436 16.51 0.33 8.16
C ILE A 436 16.27 1.48 7.19
N ARG A 437 15.62 1.21 6.07
CA ARG A 437 15.36 2.19 5.01
C ARG A 437 14.19 3.14 5.29
N MET A 438 13.71 3.22 6.52
CA MET A 438 12.58 4.05 6.95
C MET A 438 13.04 5.48 7.28
N ARG A 439 13.51 6.20 6.26
CA ARG A 439 14.11 7.53 6.42
C ARG A 439 13.21 8.59 7.05
N PRO A 440 11.91 8.71 6.72
CA PRO A 440 11.01 9.63 7.40
C PRO A 440 10.89 9.37 8.91
N GLU A 441 10.86 8.09 9.33
CA GLU A 441 10.79 7.74 10.74
C GLU A 441 12.07 8.12 11.51
N LEU A 442 13.24 7.91 10.88
CA LEU A 442 14.52 8.34 11.42
C LEU A 442 14.60 9.86 11.54
N ALA A 443 14.20 10.59 10.49
CA ALA A 443 14.18 12.06 10.50
C ALA A 443 13.24 12.62 11.58
N ARG A 444 12.08 12.00 11.76
CA ARG A 444 11.16 12.35 12.87
C ARG A 444 11.75 12.05 14.25
N ALA A 445 12.53 10.96 14.38
CA ALA A 445 13.22 10.67 15.64
C ALA A 445 14.24 11.77 16.00
N HIS A 446 15.04 12.22 15.02
CA HIS A 446 15.94 13.36 15.19
C HIS A 446 15.17 14.66 15.53
N LEU A 447 14.05 14.92 14.85
CA LEU A 447 13.22 16.09 15.11
C LEU A 447 12.72 16.12 16.56
N LEU A 448 12.07 15.05 16.99
CA LEU A 448 11.48 14.97 18.32
C LEU A 448 12.54 14.98 19.43
N TYR A 449 13.68 14.34 19.20
CA TYR A 449 14.81 14.40 20.14
C TYR A 449 15.39 15.81 20.22
N GLY A 450 15.56 16.49 19.11
CA GLY A 450 16.06 17.87 19.09
C GLY A 450 15.09 18.85 19.78
N GLU A 451 13.78 18.69 19.59
CA GLU A 451 12.76 19.47 20.30
C GLU A 451 12.78 19.22 21.82
N TRP A 452 12.99 17.98 22.24
CA TRP A 452 13.14 17.62 23.65
C TRP A 452 14.41 18.23 24.24
N LEU A 453 15.58 18.07 23.58
CA LEU A 453 16.86 18.65 24.00
C LEU A 453 16.78 20.18 24.16
N ARG A 454 16.06 20.87 23.26
CA ARG A 454 15.85 22.32 23.38
C ARG A 454 15.06 22.68 24.65
N ARG A 455 14.04 21.91 25.00
CA ARG A 455 13.27 22.11 26.26
C ARG A 455 14.12 21.87 27.51
N GLU A 456 15.04 20.89 27.43
CA GLU A 456 16.03 20.61 28.47
C GLU A 456 17.19 21.64 28.52
N ASN A 457 17.10 22.74 27.76
CA ASN A 457 18.17 23.74 27.61
C ASN A 457 19.50 23.23 27.05
N ARG A 458 19.56 22.05 26.48
CA ARG A 458 20.73 21.44 25.81
C ARG A 458 20.82 21.95 24.37
N ARG A 459 21.04 23.26 24.20
CA ARG A 459 20.93 23.94 22.89
C ARG A 459 21.93 23.45 21.83
N ILE A 460 23.14 23.05 22.22
CA ILE A 460 24.16 22.56 21.28
C ILE A 460 23.72 21.23 20.69
N ASP A 461 23.36 20.29 21.57
CA ASP A 461 22.90 18.96 21.15
C ASP A 461 21.58 19.06 20.36
N ALA A 462 20.69 19.96 20.78
CA ALA A 462 19.45 20.24 20.05
C ALA A 462 19.67 20.67 18.59
N ARG A 463 20.65 21.58 18.38
CA ARG A 463 21.02 22.05 17.02
C ARG A 463 21.50 20.92 16.14
N GLU A 464 22.32 20.01 16.68
CA GLU A 464 22.82 18.86 15.93
C GLU A 464 21.67 18.00 15.43
N GLN A 465 20.76 17.62 16.32
CA GLN A 465 19.63 16.76 16.00
C GLN A 465 18.62 17.44 15.05
N LEU A 466 18.28 18.69 15.32
CA LEU A 466 17.35 19.46 14.48
C LEU A 466 17.91 19.74 13.09
N ARG A 467 19.22 19.95 12.98
CA ARG A 467 19.87 20.13 11.66
C ARG A 467 19.83 18.83 10.85
N ALA A 468 20.12 17.68 11.48
CA ALA A 468 19.99 16.37 10.85
C ALA A 468 18.55 16.14 10.37
N ALA A 469 17.55 16.39 11.22
CA ALA A 469 16.13 16.29 10.88
C ALA A 469 15.77 17.20 9.69
N TYR A 470 16.12 18.48 9.76
CA TYR A 470 15.81 19.45 8.71
C TYR A 470 16.42 19.04 7.35
N GLN A 471 17.69 18.63 7.33
CA GLN A 471 18.35 18.20 6.11
C GLN A 471 17.68 16.96 5.50
N MET A 472 17.39 15.94 6.32
CA MET A 472 16.75 14.72 5.85
C MET A 472 15.33 15.00 5.34
N LEU A 473 14.52 15.72 6.10
CA LEU A 473 13.12 16.04 5.76
C LEU A 473 13.03 16.87 4.47
N THR A 474 13.92 17.88 4.33
CA THR A 474 14.00 18.70 3.12
C THR A 474 14.43 17.88 1.90
N ALA A 475 15.43 17.01 2.05
CA ALA A 475 15.90 16.17 0.95
C ALA A 475 14.85 15.19 0.43
N MET A 476 13.93 14.77 1.30
CA MET A 476 12.80 13.87 0.97
C MET A 476 11.55 14.63 0.49
N GLY A 477 11.47 15.97 0.67
CA GLY A 477 10.28 16.77 0.34
C GLY A 477 9.14 16.64 1.36
N LEU A 478 9.45 16.33 2.64
CA LEU A 478 8.49 16.34 3.74
C LEU A 478 8.36 17.76 4.31
N ASP A 479 7.78 18.67 3.53
CA ASP A 479 7.85 20.11 3.76
C ASP A 479 7.22 20.55 5.09
N GLY A 480 6.12 19.91 5.52
CA GLY A 480 5.46 20.20 6.79
C GLY A 480 6.39 19.95 7.99
N PHE A 481 7.00 18.77 8.03
CA PHE A 481 7.97 18.41 9.08
C PHE A 481 9.29 19.19 8.96
N ALA A 482 9.75 19.47 7.73
CA ALA A 482 10.94 20.27 7.49
C ALA A 482 10.77 21.69 8.02
N GLU A 483 9.62 22.32 7.78
CA GLU A 483 9.32 23.66 8.30
C GLU A 483 9.19 23.65 9.84
N ARG A 484 8.66 22.58 10.44
CA ARG A 484 8.65 22.41 11.90
C ARG A 484 10.08 22.33 12.44
N ALA A 485 10.96 21.52 11.83
CA ALA A 485 12.37 21.42 12.20
C ALA A 485 13.10 22.77 12.06
N ARG A 486 12.81 23.53 11.00
CA ARG A 486 13.38 24.85 10.76
C ARG A 486 12.99 25.85 11.85
N ARG A 487 11.71 25.88 12.24
CA ARG A 487 11.24 26.75 13.33
C ARG A 487 11.92 26.44 14.66
N GLU A 488 12.09 25.16 14.96
CA GLU A 488 12.79 24.71 16.17
C GLU A 488 14.29 25.07 16.15
N LEU A 489 14.97 24.97 15.00
CA LEU A 489 16.35 25.43 14.82
C LEU A 489 16.48 26.94 15.08
N LEU A 490 15.61 27.75 14.50
CA LEU A 490 15.61 29.19 14.76
C LEU A 490 15.41 29.51 16.25
N ALA A 491 14.54 28.77 16.94
CA ALA A 491 14.31 28.94 18.37
C ALA A 491 15.53 28.59 19.23
N THR A 492 16.53 27.87 18.71
CA THR A 492 17.83 27.66 19.37
C THR A 492 18.79 28.84 19.22
N GLY A 493 18.44 29.87 18.41
CA GLY A 493 19.31 30.99 18.05
C GLY A 493 20.23 30.70 16.86
N GLU A 494 19.98 29.63 16.10
CA GLU A 494 20.70 29.33 14.85
C GLU A 494 20.07 30.06 13.67
N THR A 495 20.90 30.71 12.83
CA THR A 495 20.43 31.32 11.59
C THR A 495 20.37 30.25 10.50
N VAL A 496 19.18 29.75 10.23
CA VAL A 496 18.96 28.81 9.11
C VAL A 496 18.88 29.60 7.82
N ARG A 497 19.95 29.57 7.01
CA ARG A 497 19.82 30.02 5.62
C ARG A 497 18.86 29.06 4.92
N LYS A 498 17.74 29.59 4.40
CA LYS A 498 16.87 28.85 3.49
C LYS A 498 17.72 28.42 2.30
N ARG A 499 18.19 27.21 2.28
CA ARG A 499 18.63 26.55 1.06
C ARG A 499 17.32 26.26 0.31
N THR A 500 16.96 27.18 -0.56
CA THR A 500 15.86 26.96 -1.50
C THR A 500 16.30 25.77 -2.35
N VAL A 501 15.66 24.62 -2.17
CA VAL A 501 15.87 23.41 -3.00
C VAL A 501 15.49 23.67 -4.47
N GLU A 502 14.89 24.82 -4.75
CA GLU A 502 14.60 25.31 -6.10
C GLU A 502 15.84 25.60 -6.97
N THR A 503 17.06 25.46 -6.46
CA THR A 503 18.24 25.89 -7.19
C THR A 503 19.22 24.79 -7.60
N LEU A 504 18.93 23.51 -7.41
CA LEU A 504 19.86 22.43 -7.81
C LEU A 504 19.41 21.60 -9.01
N THR A 505 18.20 21.79 -9.55
CA THR A 505 17.70 20.97 -10.68
C THR A 505 16.98 21.73 -11.79
N ASP A 506 16.70 23.02 -11.65
CA ASP A 506 15.98 23.77 -12.69
C ASP A 506 16.88 24.74 -13.46
N LEU A 507 17.89 24.19 -14.10
CA LEU A 507 18.40 24.85 -15.30
C LEU A 507 17.30 24.78 -16.35
N THR A 508 16.91 25.94 -16.91
CA THR A 508 16.05 25.90 -18.10
C THR A 508 16.72 25.07 -19.18
N ALA A 509 15.96 24.54 -20.14
CA ALA A 509 16.52 23.74 -21.22
C ALA A 509 17.70 24.44 -21.92
N GLN A 510 17.62 25.76 -22.06
CA GLN A 510 18.68 26.59 -22.65
C GLN A 510 19.91 26.73 -21.71
N GLU A 511 19.70 26.92 -20.41
CA GLU A 511 20.78 26.98 -19.42
C GLU A 511 21.49 25.61 -19.30
N ALA A 512 20.75 24.49 -19.32
CA ALA A 512 21.31 23.15 -19.30
C ALA A 512 22.15 22.87 -20.55
N GLN A 513 21.73 23.31 -21.71
CA GLN A 513 22.46 23.17 -22.96
C GLN A 513 23.74 24.01 -22.97
N ILE A 514 23.67 25.26 -22.50
CA ILE A 514 24.84 26.15 -22.36
C ILE A 514 25.83 25.60 -21.34
N ALA A 515 25.35 25.11 -20.20
CA ALA A 515 26.16 24.48 -19.17
C ALA A 515 26.92 23.23 -19.71
N LYS A 516 26.20 22.38 -20.48
CA LYS A 516 26.78 21.21 -21.14
C LYS A 516 27.93 21.61 -22.10
N LEU A 517 27.66 22.55 -23.00
CA LEU A 517 28.68 23.01 -23.96
C LEU A 517 29.87 23.68 -23.26
N ALA A 518 29.59 24.42 -22.18
CA ALA A 518 30.65 25.01 -21.37
C ALA A 518 31.50 23.97 -20.66
N ARG A 519 30.89 22.91 -20.11
CA ARG A 519 31.61 21.77 -19.51
C ARG A 519 32.45 21.03 -20.55
N ASP A 520 31.94 20.87 -21.76
CA ASP A 520 32.60 20.18 -22.87
C ASP A 520 33.76 21.04 -23.47
N GLY A 521 34.09 22.22 -22.89
CA GLY A 521 35.26 23.02 -23.19
C GLY A 521 35.05 24.13 -24.24
N HIS A 522 33.83 24.30 -24.78
CA HIS A 522 33.55 25.34 -25.79
C HIS A 522 33.67 26.75 -25.23
N THR A 523 34.24 27.67 -25.93
CA THR A 523 34.31 29.10 -25.59
C THR A 523 32.93 29.76 -25.70
N ASN A 524 32.71 30.93 -25.05
CA ASN A 524 31.45 31.66 -25.16
C ASN A 524 31.10 32.05 -26.61
N GLN A 525 32.12 32.29 -27.45
CA GLN A 525 31.91 32.56 -28.88
C GLN A 525 31.45 31.35 -29.65
N GLU A 526 32.00 30.18 -29.38
CA GLU A 526 31.61 28.92 -30.03
C GLU A 526 30.20 28.50 -29.58
N ILE A 527 29.86 28.63 -28.29
CA ILE A 527 28.50 28.37 -27.77
C ILE A 527 27.52 29.33 -28.40
N ALA A 528 27.86 30.62 -28.50
CA ALA A 528 27.05 31.64 -29.13
C ALA A 528 26.73 31.33 -30.61
N ALA A 529 27.79 30.95 -31.35
CA ALA A 529 27.64 30.54 -32.76
C ALA A 529 26.74 29.30 -32.92
N GLN A 530 26.93 28.31 -32.04
CA GLN A 530 26.18 27.04 -32.10
C GLN A 530 24.72 27.19 -31.71
N LEU A 531 24.38 28.13 -30.80
CA LEU A 531 23.01 28.34 -30.31
C LEU A 531 22.33 29.57 -30.96
N TYR A 532 22.97 30.22 -31.93
CA TYR A 532 22.46 31.43 -32.62
C TYR A 532 22.10 32.57 -31.66
N ILE A 533 22.91 32.78 -30.60
CA ILE A 533 22.75 33.87 -29.62
C ILE A 533 24.03 34.73 -29.52
N SER A 534 23.99 35.84 -28.80
CA SER A 534 25.22 36.64 -28.62
C SER A 534 26.16 36.05 -27.55
N PRO A 535 27.48 36.23 -27.64
CA PRO A 535 28.42 35.80 -26.60
C PRO A 535 28.11 36.41 -25.22
N ARG A 536 27.55 37.62 -25.18
CA ARG A 536 27.11 38.30 -23.97
C ARG A 536 25.86 37.63 -23.35
N THR A 537 24.98 37.07 -24.19
CA THR A 537 23.84 36.24 -23.73
C THR A 537 24.31 34.92 -23.12
N VAL A 538 25.35 34.29 -23.69
CA VAL A 538 25.95 33.08 -23.12
C VAL A 538 26.55 33.38 -21.75
N GLU A 539 27.29 34.50 -21.62
CA GLU A 539 27.89 34.93 -20.36
C GLU A 539 26.84 35.18 -19.28
N TRP A 540 25.71 35.83 -19.63
CA TRP A 540 24.59 36.05 -18.73
C TRP A 540 23.97 34.72 -18.27
N HIS A 541 23.74 33.78 -19.19
CA HIS A 541 23.19 32.47 -18.85
C HIS A 541 24.19 31.66 -17.97
N LEU A 542 25.50 31.72 -18.24
CA LEU A 542 26.50 31.06 -17.40
C LEU A 542 26.54 31.67 -15.99
N GLY A 543 26.40 32.98 -15.85
CA GLY A 543 26.26 33.63 -14.56
C GLY A 543 25.08 33.12 -13.76
N ASN A 544 23.91 32.97 -14.42
CA ASN A 544 22.71 32.37 -13.82
C ASN A 544 22.92 30.89 -13.47
N VAL A 545 23.56 30.12 -14.35
CA VAL A 545 23.90 28.70 -14.11
C VAL A 545 24.82 28.59 -12.89
N PHE A 546 25.88 29.40 -12.80
CA PHE A 546 26.81 29.37 -11.66
C PHE A 546 26.08 29.73 -10.35
N THR A 547 25.19 30.71 -10.38
CA THR A 547 24.38 31.09 -9.23
C THR A 547 23.45 29.95 -8.83
N LYS A 548 22.78 29.31 -9.80
CA LYS A 548 21.86 28.18 -9.58
C LYS A 548 22.56 26.93 -9.08
N LEU A 549 23.76 26.62 -9.59
CA LEU A 549 24.56 25.46 -9.19
C LEU A 549 25.41 25.71 -7.94
N GLY A 550 25.48 26.96 -7.44
CA GLY A 550 26.28 27.33 -6.27
C GLY A 550 27.78 27.21 -6.52
N ILE A 551 28.23 27.34 -7.78
CA ILE A 551 29.62 27.29 -8.22
C ILE A 551 30.14 28.69 -8.57
N THR A 552 31.42 28.90 -8.53
CA THR A 552 32.04 30.21 -8.76
C THR A 552 32.82 30.31 -10.07
N SER A 553 33.07 29.18 -10.71
CA SER A 553 33.84 29.15 -11.94
C SER A 553 33.34 28.08 -12.93
N ARG A 554 33.67 28.28 -14.21
CA ARG A 554 33.40 27.32 -15.29
C ARG A 554 34.08 25.96 -15.07
N LYS A 555 35.20 25.93 -14.34
CA LYS A 555 35.95 24.69 -14.02
C LYS A 555 35.17 23.79 -13.04
N ASP A 556 34.19 24.34 -12.36
CA ASP A 556 33.37 23.64 -11.37
C ASP A 556 32.13 22.97 -12.01
N LEU A 557 31.88 23.17 -13.31
CA LEU A 557 30.87 22.47 -14.09
C LEU A 557 31.29 21.00 -14.29
N ARG A 558 30.72 20.07 -13.52
CA ARG A 558 30.99 18.62 -13.61
C ARG A 558 29.82 17.86 -14.27
#